data_4b1d3fb9b337aa644c9230e2b8d17420
#
_entry.id   4b1d3fb9b337aa644c9230e2b8d17420
#
_cell.length_a   1.000
_cell.length_b   1.000
_cell.length_c   1.000
_cell.angle_alpha   90.00
_cell.angle_beta   90.00
_cell.angle_gamma   90.00
#
_symmetry.space_group_name_H-M   'P 1'
#
loop_
_entity.id
_entity.type
_entity.pdbx_description
1 polymer ?
#
loop_
_entity_poly.entity_id
_entity_poly.type
_entity_poly.pdbx_seq_one_letter_code
_entity_poly.pdbx_strand_id
1 'polypeptide(L)'
;MGKVILVDEEHVAASPAKVFGMFGTGLRDAGWLFGASCERVVPGAVVSFMLPSGPSGGLPTTGRITSVEPNSRIVIRHEAPWPGQVTCTTSPEASGTRVRVRAEIDDDAIQWLLQRRGVGQPSQREAGALMVGALISQSGPASVYTATSVALAQMAAQEINAEGGLCGRLVRVAVADDRTDPLVGAAQVRRLVEVDGCSVVLTNVTSETFRAVQPVTAAAGALLVYTPVNEGGAGSDRVLRLGERPAGQARAIPRLMAETGSRRWALVGNDYCWPRATNACAREAIGRAHGVVAGEWYAPLGTRDFSQLLEAIDRSGAELLVSALVGADEVAFERQLFESGLRERCRTLSLALDESTREQVGDRAAEGLWTVFGYFEQLESASNQAFLSRYRDFVGPFAPPVSSISESMYEAVQLYARAVRSVGSLDPTAVGRALASARFDGPRGLVRMSGPARLEQPLYLAESAPGGFTILDEV
;
A
#
# COMPACT_ATOMS: atom_id res chain seq x y z
N MET A 1 -15.26 12.79 -25.39
CA MET A 1 -14.34 12.65 -24.25
C MET A 1 -13.00 13.17 -24.70
N GLY A 2 -12.58 14.32 -24.18
CA GLY A 2 -11.30 14.93 -24.54
C GLY A 2 -10.18 14.33 -23.72
N LYS A 3 -9.16 13.79 -24.37
CA LYS A 3 -7.92 13.42 -23.67
C LYS A 3 -7.00 14.65 -23.60
N VAL A 4 -6.49 14.98 -22.43
CA VAL A 4 -5.38 15.91 -22.26
C VAL A 4 -4.07 15.13 -22.38
N ILE A 5 -3.14 15.67 -23.14
CA ILE A 5 -1.82 15.09 -23.31
C ILE A 5 -0.82 16.02 -22.64
N LEU A 6 -0.15 15.53 -21.61
CA LEU A 6 1.02 16.19 -21.05
C LEU A 6 2.26 15.69 -21.78
N VAL A 7 3.12 16.60 -22.16
CA VAL A 7 4.39 16.29 -22.82
C VAL A 7 5.48 17.07 -22.12
N ASP A 8 6.56 16.37 -21.79
CA ASP A 8 7.80 16.97 -21.34
C ASP A 8 8.94 16.47 -22.20
N GLU A 9 9.88 17.35 -22.53
CA GLU A 9 11.02 17.04 -23.41
C GLU A 9 12.30 17.56 -22.79
N GLU A 10 13.32 16.72 -22.83
CA GLU A 10 14.66 17.05 -22.37
C GLU A 10 15.72 16.60 -23.38
N HIS A 11 16.78 17.38 -23.50
CA HIS A 11 17.94 17.05 -24.32
C HIS A 11 19.07 16.52 -23.42
N VAL A 12 19.56 15.33 -23.70
CA VAL A 12 20.64 14.69 -22.94
C VAL A 12 21.85 14.51 -23.85
N ALA A 13 23.01 15.08 -23.47
CA ALA A 13 24.26 14.99 -24.22
C ALA A 13 24.90 13.57 -24.13
N ALA A 14 24.16 12.55 -24.57
CA ALA A 14 24.58 11.16 -24.60
C ALA A 14 23.85 10.42 -25.73
N SER A 15 24.38 9.28 -26.17
CA SER A 15 23.71 8.46 -27.19
C SER A 15 22.41 7.85 -26.70
N PRO A 16 21.42 7.55 -27.57
CA PRO A 16 20.16 6.92 -27.18
C PRO A 16 20.34 5.64 -26.38
N ALA A 17 21.31 4.81 -26.71
CA ALA A 17 21.58 3.58 -25.98
C ALA A 17 22.06 3.85 -24.54
N LYS A 18 22.91 4.85 -24.33
CA LYS A 18 23.37 5.25 -23.00
C LYS A 18 22.21 5.84 -22.18
N VAL A 19 21.42 6.73 -22.80
CA VAL A 19 20.24 7.33 -22.18
C VAL A 19 19.20 6.26 -21.81
N PHE A 20 18.92 5.33 -22.70
CA PHE A 20 18.00 4.23 -22.45
C PHE A 20 18.49 3.29 -21.34
N GLY A 21 19.79 3.01 -21.29
CA GLY A 21 20.41 2.21 -20.23
C GLY A 21 20.39 2.85 -18.83
N MET A 22 20.12 4.17 -18.75
CA MET A 22 19.97 4.87 -17.47
C MET A 22 18.54 4.81 -16.92
N PHE A 23 17.56 4.42 -17.73
CA PHE A 23 16.18 4.27 -17.29
C PHE A 23 16.08 3.18 -16.22
N GLY A 24 15.50 3.50 -15.07
CA GLY A 24 15.29 2.55 -13.99
C GLY A 24 16.51 2.22 -13.13
N THR A 25 17.70 2.77 -13.42
CA THR A 25 18.93 2.45 -12.66
C THR A 25 19.00 3.10 -11.28
N GLY A 26 17.96 3.81 -10.83
CA GLY A 26 17.92 4.40 -9.50
C GLY A 26 19.02 5.45 -9.25
N LEU A 27 19.57 6.06 -10.30
CA LEU A 27 20.54 7.14 -10.15
C LEU A 27 19.93 8.24 -9.27
N ARG A 28 20.61 8.54 -8.16
CA ARG A 28 20.14 9.34 -7.02
C ARG A 28 19.83 10.81 -7.33
N ASP A 29 20.12 11.28 -8.52
CA ASP A 29 19.84 12.65 -8.91
C ASP A 29 18.39 12.76 -9.40
N ALA A 30 17.58 13.35 -8.54
CA ALA A 30 16.20 13.69 -8.78
C ALA A 30 16.04 14.51 -10.07
N GLY A 31 15.65 13.87 -11.15
CA GLY A 31 15.44 14.56 -12.42
C GLY A 31 15.24 13.65 -13.62
N TRP A 32 15.71 12.44 -13.54
CA TRP A 32 15.64 11.52 -14.65
C TRP A 32 14.22 10.95 -14.82
N LEU A 33 13.59 11.22 -15.96
CA LEU A 33 12.29 10.67 -16.39
C LEU A 33 11.29 10.62 -15.23
N PHE A 34 10.98 11.77 -14.62
CA PHE A 34 10.05 11.85 -13.47
C PHE A 34 10.46 10.98 -12.29
N GLY A 35 11.75 10.84 -12.02
CA GLY A 35 12.25 9.97 -10.96
C GLY A 35 11.92 8.49 -11.16
N ALA A 36 11.79 8.04 -12.41
CA ALA A 36 11.48 6.64 -12.71
C ALA A 36 12.56 5.70 -12.20
N SER A 37 12.15 4.61 -11.57
CA SER A 37 13.02 3.57 -11.03
C SER A 37 12.39 2.20 -11.26
N CYS A 38 13.15 1.28 -11.87
CA CYS A 38 12.79 -0.14 -12.00
C CYS A 38 14.07 -0.98 -12.00
N GLU A 39 13.94 -2.25 -11.67
CA GLU A 39 15.10 -3.16 -11.63
C GLU A 39 15.57 -3.54 -13.03
N ARG A 40 14.65 -3.80 -13.94
CA ARG A 40 14.91 -4.13 -15.34
C ARG A 40 13.92 -3.48 -16.28
N VAL A 41 14.40 -3.03 -17.42
CA VAL A 41 13.56 -2.45 -18.47
C VAL A 41 13.07 -3.55 -19.39
N VAL A 42 12.08 -4.32 -18.94
CA VAL A 42 11.46 -5.42 -19.70
C VAL A 42 9.94 -5.37 -19.53
N PRO A 43 9.16 -5.87 -20.51
CA PRO A 43 7.71 -5.98 -20.34
C PRO A 43 7.35 -6.78 -19.08
N GLY A 44 6.35 -6.31 -18.33
CA GLY A 44 5.92 -6.87 -17.06
C GLY A 44 6.63 -6.27 -15.82
N ALA A 45 7.80 -5.64 -15.98
CA ALA A 45 8.52 -5.04 -14.86
C ALA A 45 7.74 -3.88 -14.25
N VAL A 46 7.78 -3.80 -12.92
CA VAL A 46 7.22 -2.69 -12.16
C VAL A 46 8.17 -1.50 -12.21
N VAL A 47 7.60 -0.32 -12.35
CA VAL A 47 8.32 0.94 -12.36
C VAL A 47 7.64 1.93 -11.42
N SER A 48 8.43 2.53 -10.54
CA SER A 48 8.01 3.67 -9.73
C SER A 48 8.43 4.95 -10.42
N PHE A 49 7.55 5.93 -10.51
CA PHE A 49 7.83 7.20 -11.16
C PHE A 49 6.98 8.34 -10.58
N MET A 50 7.34 9.57 -10.92
CA MET A 50 6.63 10.76 -10.50
C MET A 50 5.78 11.29 -11.65
N LEU A 51 4.46 11.24 -11.56
CA LEU A 51 3.60 11.97 -12.49
C LEU A 51 3.67 13.48 -12.19
N PRO A 52 3.89 14.33 -13.19
CA PRO A 52 3.87 15.77 -12.98
C PRO A 52 2.47 16.21 -12.55
N SER A 53 2.37 16.83 -11.36
CA SER A 53 1.10 17.26 -10.79
C SER A 53 0.96 18.78 -10.64
N GLY A 54 1.85 19.55 -11.26
CA GLY A 54 1.87 21.02 -11.23
C GLY A 54 3.21 21.60 -10.74
N PRO A 55 3.30 22.94 -10.56
CA PRO A 55 4.56 23.65 -10.33
C PRO A 55 5.32 23.26 -9.05
N SER A 56 4.68 22.58 -8.11
CA SER A 56 5.22 22.29 -6.78
C SER A 56 5.50 20.81 -6.49
N GLY A 57 5.52 19.93 -7.50
CA GLY A 57 5.93 18.55 -7.28
C GLY A 57 5.23 17.52 -8.17
N GLY A 58 5.74 16.29 -8.14
CA GLY A 58 5.19 15.12 -8.80
C GLY A 58 4.35 14.27 -7.86
N LEU A 59 3.51 13.42 -8.43
CA LEU A 59 2.74 12.40 -7.75
C LEU A 59 3.48 11.06 -7.84
N PRO A 60 3.92 10.47 -6.72
CA PRO A 60 4.49 9.12 -6.74
C PRO A 60 3.47 8.13 -7.29
N THR A 61 3.86 7.40 -8.32
CA THR A 61 2.99 6.46 -9.02
C THR A 61 3.77 5.19 -9.30
N THR A 62 3.08 4.07 -9.24
CA THR A 62 3.61 2.77 -9.64
C THR A 62 2.89 2.29 -10.88
N GLY A 63 3.64 1.79 -11.85
CA GLY A 63 3.09 1.22 -13.07
C GLY A 63 3.85 -0.02 -13.50
N ARG A 64 3.38 -0.63 -14.59
CA ARG A 64 4.06 -1.75 -15.25
C ARG A 64 4.49 -1.37 -16.66
N ILE A 65 5.67 -1.79 -17.04
CA ILE A 65 6.14 -1.68 -18.41
C ILE A 65 5.33 -2.65 -19.27
N THR A 66 4.63 -2.13 -20.26
CA THR A 66 3.81 -2.95 -21.18
C THR A 66 4.50 -3.21 -22.51
N SER A 67 5.42 -2.34 -22.92
CA SER A 67 6.17 -2.47 -24.16
C SER A 67 7.55 -1.82 -24.04
N VAL A 68 8.54 -2.46 -24.63
CA VAL A 68 9.91 -1.95 -24.73
C VAL A 68 10.41 -2.13 -26.15
N GLU A 69 10.80 -1.02 -26.77
CA GLU A 69 11.57 -1.00 -28.01
C GLU A 69 12.98 -0.51 -27.65
N PRO A 70 14.00 -1.37 -27.67
CA PRO A 70 15.34 -1.02 -27.21
C PRO A 70 15.87 0.27 -27.84
N ASN A 71 16.40 1.15 -27.00
CA ASN A 71 16.97 2.46 -27.35
C ASN A 71 15.99 3.45 -28.01
N SER A 72 14.69 3.17 -28.02
CA SER A 72 13.73 4.07 -28.67
C SER A 72 12.48 4.35 -27.86
N ARG A 73 11.88 3.33 -27.22
CA ARG A 73 10.56 3.53 -26.60
C ARG A 73 10.31 2.61 -25.41
N ILE A 74 9.70 3.16 -24.36
CA ILE A 74 9.15 2.43 -23.23
C ILE A 74 7.71 2.90 -23.03
N VAL A 75 6.79 1.96 -22.85
CA VAL A 75 5.40 2.24 -22.50
C VAL A 75 5.12 1.67 -21.13
N ILE A 76 4.62 2.53 -20.23
CA ILE A 76 4.26 2.20 -18.85
C ILE A 76 2.76 2.41 -18.70
N ARG A 77 2.05 1.43 -18.17
CA ARG A 77 0.66 1.57 -17.75
C ARG A 77 0.58 1.64 -16.24
N HIS A 78 -0.29 2.50 -15.71
CA HIS A 78 -0.59 2.62 -14.30
C HIS A 78 -2.09 2.64 -14.07
N GLU A 79 -2.53 2.13 -12.91
CA GLU A 79 -3.95 2.08 -12.54
C GLU A 79 -4.30 3.08 -11.44
N ALA A 80 -3.31 3.49 -10.65
CA ALA A 80 -3.46 4.49 -9.60
C ALA A 80 -2.61 5.73 -9.89
N PRO A 81 -3.06 6.93 -9.52
CA PRO A 81 -4.32 7.31 -8.88
C PRO A 81 -5.51 7.35 -9.85
N TRP A 82 -5.28 7.14 -11.13
CA TRP A 82 -6.23 6.92 -12.22
C TRP A 82 -5.60 5.98 -13.24
N PRO A 83 -6.38 5.23 -14.02
CA PRO A 83 -5.86 4.44 -15.12
C PRO A 83 -5.20 5.35 -16.16
N GLY A 84 -3.98 5.05 -16.55
CA GLY A 84 -3.26 5.89 -17.50
C GLY A 84 -2.08 5.19 -18.15
N GLN A 85 -1.52 5.89 -19.14
CA GLN A 85 -0.35 5.43 -19.87
C GLN A 85 0.68 6.55 -19.98
N VAL A 86 1.92 6.21 -19.65
CA VAL A 86 3.08 7.07 -19.89
C VAL A 86 3.95 6.43 -20.96
N THR A 87 4.30 7.21 -21.97
CA THR A 87 5.20 6.77 -23.04
C THR A 87 6.46 7.61 -22.99
N CYS A 88 7.60 6.95 -22.83
CA CYS A 88 8.92 7.56 -22.96
C CYS A 88 9.50 7.19 -24.32
N THR A 89 9.97 8.18 -25.07
CA THR A 89 10.67 7.98 -26.36
C THR A 89 12.01 8.67 -26.34
N THR A 90 13.01 8.00 -26.94
CA THR A 90 14.34 8.56 -27.14
C THR A 90 14.62 8.64 -28.63
N SER A 91 15.06 9.79 -29.12
CA SER A 91 15.42 9.99 -30.53
C SER A 91 16.80 10.66 -30.63
N PRO A 92 17.67 10.22 -31.58
CA PRO A 92 18.98 10.82 -31.76
C PRO A 92 18.86 12.24 -32.29
N GLU A 93 19.73 13.12 -31.80
CA GLU A 93 19.96 14.47 -32.29
C GLU A 93 21.46 14.70 -32.54
N ALA A 94 21.79 15.79 -33.25
CA ALA A 94 23.17 16.09 -33.63
C ALA A 94 24.13 16.21 -32.39
N SER A 95 23.61 16.63 -31.24
CA SER A 95 24.40 16.85 -29.99
C SER A 95 24.05 15.87 -28.88
N GLY A 96 23.27 14.81 -29.15
CA GLY A 96 22.87 13.87 -28.10
C GLY A 96 21.56 13.13 -28.36
N THR A 97 20.71 13.08 -27.41
CA THR A 97 19.40 12.41 -27.46
C THR A 97 18.31 13.32 -26.96
N ARG A 98 17.24 13.44 -27.71
CA ARG A 98 15.98 13.99 -27.22
C ARG A 98 15.21 12.91 -26.50
N VAL A 99 14.86 13.17 -25.28
CA VAL A 99 13.97 12.36 -24.44
C VAL A 99 12.62 13.05 -24.40
N ARG A 100 11.57 12.34 -24.77
CA ARG A 100 10.19 12.84 -24.71
C ARG A 100 9.35 11.91 -23.87
N VAL A 101 8.69 12.46 -22.88
CA VAL A 101 7.74 11.77 -22.04
C VAL A 101 6.35 12.29 -22.31
N ARG A 102 5.42 11.40 -22.60
CA ARG A 102 4.03 11.71 -22.92
C ARG A 102 3.13 10.94 -21.96
N ALA A 103 2.33 11.65 -21.16
CA ALA A 103 1.27 11.09 -20.34
C ALA A 103 -0.09 11.44 -20.96
N GLU A 104 -0.94 10.44 -21.13
CA GLU A 104 -2.34 10.62 -21.53
C GLU A 104 -3.20 10.69 -20.28
N ILE A 105 -4.00 11.77 -20.18
CA ILE A 105 -4.88 12.06 -19.04
C ILE A 105 -6.31 12.13 -19.59
N ASP A 106 -7.18 11.31 -19.03
CA ASP A 106 -8.62 11.32 -19.32
C ASP A 106 -9.40 12.27 -18.39
N ASP A 107 -10.71 12.31 -18.55
CA ASP A 107 -11.57 13.19 -17.76
C ASP A 107 -11.52 12.86 -16.26
N ASP A 108 -11.36 11.59 -15.88
CA ASP A 108 -11.26 11.17 -14.47
C ASP A 108 -9.98 11.70 -13.85
N ALA A 109 -8.87 11.63 -14.58
CA ALA A 109 -7.59 12.18 -14.15
C ALA A 109 -7.62 13.72 -14.05
N ILE A 110 -8.32 14.38 -14.98
CA ILE A 110 -8.53 15.84 -14.93
C ILE A 110 -9.34 16.21 -13.68
N GLN A 111 -10.42 15.51 -13.41
CA GLN A 111 -11.23 15.70 -12.20
C GLN A 111 -10.39 15.48 -10.94
N TRP A 112 -9.59 14.41 -10.89
CA TRP A 112 -8.69 14.13 -9.79
C TRP A 112 -7.66 15.26 -9.58
N LEU A 113 -7.03 15.78 -10.66
CA LEU A 113 -6.09 16.89 -10.59
C LEU A 113 -6.75 18.21 -10.14
N LEU A 114 -7.97 18.49 -10.59
CA LEU A 114 -8.75 19.65 -10.16
C LEU A 114 -9.13 19.57 -8.67
N GLN A 115 -9.53 18.38 -8.21
CA GLN A 115 -9.83 18.10 -6.81
C GLN A 115 -8.63 18.37 -5.91
N ARG A 116 -7.44 18.00 -6.36
CA ARG A 116 -6.19 18.24 -5.61
C ARG A 116 -5.82 19.73 -5.49
N ARG A 117 -6.31 20.58 -6.40
CA ARG A 117 -6.10 22.04 -6.35
C ARG A 117 -7.06 22.79 -5.44
N GLY A 118 -7.95 22.09 -4.72
CA GLY A 118 -8.94 22.71 -3.84
C GLY A 118 -10.08 23.42 -4.59
N VAL A 119 -10.20 23.22 -5.89
CA VAL A 119 -11.41 23.58 -6.65
C VAL A 119 -12.49 22.62 -6.20
N GLY A 120 -13.63 23.12 -5.73
CA GLY A 120 -14.70 22.39 -5.06
C GLY A 120 -14.94 21.00 -5.66
N GLN A 121 -14.64 19.98 -4.86
CA GLN A 121 -14.78 18.60 -5.32
C GLN A 121 -16.25 18.33 -5.59
N PRO A 122 -16.63 17.87 -6.80
CA PRO A 122 -18.02 17.48 -7.04
C PRO A 122 -18.40 16.34 -6.11
N SER A 123 -19.65 16.35 -5.65
CA SER A 123 -20.17 15.24 -4.85
C SER A 123 -20.13 13.93 -5.67
N GLN A 124 -19.65 12.86 -5.05
CA GLN A 124 -19.69 11.52 -5.61
C GLN A 124 -21.05 10.83 -5.33
N ARG A 125 -21.98 11.53 -4.65
CA ARG A 125 -23.28 10.99 -4.25
C ARG A 125 -24.11 10.62 -5.47
N GLU A 126 -24.53 9.37 -5.53
CA GLU A 126 -25.46 8.84 -6.52
C GLU A 126 -26.85 8.67 -5.89
N ALA A 127 -27.88 9.27 -6.48
CA ALA A 127 -29.25 9.20 -5.96
C ALA A 127 -29.75 7.74 -5.92
N GLY A 128 -30.24 7.32 -4.76
CA GLY A 128 -30.75 5.95 -4.56
C GLY A 128 -29.67 4.91 -4.25
N ALA A 129 -28.38 5.19 -4.48
CA ALA A 129 -27.31 4.28 -4.14
C ALA A 129 -26.95 4.34 -2.64
N LEU A 130 -26.42 3.25 -2.11
CA LEU A 130 -25.74 3.20 -0.81
C LEU A 130 -24.28 3.62 -1.01
N MET A 131 -23.91 4.76 -0.45
CA MET A 131 -22.57 5.28 -0.53
C MET A 131 -21.68 4.69 0.58
N VAL A 132 -20.61 4.04 0.20
CA VAL A 132 -19.54 3.54 1.09
C VAL A 132 -18.31 4.40 0.88
N GLY A 133 -17.85 5.09 1.91
CA GLY A 133 -16.66 5.91 1.85
C GLY A 133 -15.41 5.04 1.93
N ALA A 134 -14.42 5.32 1.09
CA ALA A 134 -13.09 4.71 1.13
C ALA A 134 -12.03 5.82 1.24
N LEU A 135 -11.45 6.01 2.43
CA LEU A 135 -10.30 6.88 2.63
C LEU A 135 -9.03 6.05 2.44
N ILE A 136 -8.24 6.40 1.44
CA ILE A 136 -7.08 5.61 1.02
C ILE A 136 -5.89 6.55 0.81
N SER A 137 -4.70 6.18 1.28
CA SER A 137 -3.46 6.93 1.01
C SER A 137 -3.03 6.73 -0.45
N GLN A 138 -3.69 7.40 -1.41
CA GLN A 138 -3.36 7.29 -2.84
C GLN A 138 -2.10 8.09 -3.21
N SER A 139 -1.66 8.99 -2.34
CA SER A 139 -0.43 9.77 -2.48
C SER A 139 0.30 9.91 -1.16
N GLY A 140 1.56 10.38 -1.21
CA GLY A 140 2.44 10.43 -0.05
C GLY A 140 3.17 9.11 0.23
N PRO A 141 3.94 9.02 1.34
CA PRO A 141 4.80 7.86 1.63
C PRO A 141 4.08 6.52 1.70
N ALA A 142 2.83 6.46 2.20
CA ALA A 142 2.07 5.23 2.32
C ALA A 142 1.37 4.77 1.03
N SER A 143 1.45 5.53 -0.06
CA SER A 143 0.76 5.20 -1.33
C SER A 143 1.25 3.89 -1.99
N VAL A 144 2.41 3.40 -1.61
CA VAL A 144 2.97 2.13 -2.08
C VAL A 144 2.02 0.96 -1.81
N TYR A 145 1.41 0.92 -0.62
CA TYR A 145 0.54 -0.17 -0.20
C TYR A 145 -0.84 -0.17 -0.83
N THR A 146 -1.28 0.96 -1.37
CA THR A 146 -2.69 1.18 -1.67
C THR A 146 -3.00 1.17 -3.15
N ALA A 147 -2.01 0.82 -3.99
CA ALA A 147 -2.14 0.83 -5.45
C ALA A 147 -3.37 0.06 -5.98
N THR A 148 -3.76 -1.02 -5.30
CA THR A 148 -4.88 -1.88 -5.70
C THR A 148 -6.13 -1.71 -4.84
N SER A 149 -6.04 -0.97 -3.73
CA SER A 149 -7.14 -0.86 -2.75
C SER A 149 -8.43 -0.27 -3.33
N VAL A 150 -8.32 0.71 -4.24
CA VAL A 150 -9.48 1.30 -4.92
C VAL A 150 -10.18 0.27 -5.80
N ALA A 151 -9.41 -0.42 -6.65
CA ALA A 151 -9.94 -1.43 -7.56
C ALA A 151 -10.59 -2.58 -6.78
N LEU A 152 -9.98 -3.01 -5.69
CA LEU A 152 -10.50 -4.08 -4.83
C LEU A 152 -11.79 -3.68 -4.11
N ALA A 153 -11.89 -2.44 -3.61
CA ALA A 153 -13.14 -1.92 -3.03
C ALA A 153 -14.26 -1.84 -4.08
N GLN A 154 -13.93 -1.40 -5.30
CA GLN A 154 -14.89 -1.31 -6.40
C GLN A 154 -15.33 -2.70 -6.90
N MET A 155 -14.40 -3.65 -7.02
CA MET A 155 -14.70 -5.04 -7.37
C MET A 155 -15.65 -5.67 -6.35
N ALA A 156 -15.37 -5.52 -5.05
CA ALA A 156 -16.26 -6.01 -4.00
C ALA A 156 -17.66 -5.39 -4.09
N ALA A 157 -17.76 -4.09 -4.34
CA ALA A 157 -19.04 -3.41 -4.54
C ALA A 157 -19.78 -3.94 -5.78
N GLN A 158 -19.07 -4.21 -6.88
CA GLN A 158 -19.66 -4.80 -8.09
C GLN A 158 -20.21 -6.21 -7.83
N GLU A 159 -19.47 -7.05 -7.10
CA GLU A 159 -19.90 -8.39 -6.72
C GLU A 159 -21.18 -8.34 -5.86
N ILE A 160 -21.22 -7.45 -4.86
CA ILE A 160 -22.39 -7.22 -4.02
C ILE A 160 -23.60 -6.76 -4.87
N ASN A 161 -23.37 -5.90 -5.84
CA ASN A 161 -24.41 -5.40 -6.74
C ASN A 161 -24.94 -6.49 -7.68
N ALA A 162 -24.08 -7.40 -8.14
CA ALA A 162 -24.50 -8.57 -8.92
C ALA A 162 -25.44 -9.50 -8.13
N GLU A 163 -25.32 -9.51 -6.80
CA GLU A 163 -26.20 -10.25 -5.87
C GLU A 163 -27.46 -9.45 -5.44
N GLY A 164 -27.72 -8.29 -6.07
CA GLY A 164 -28.91 -7.44 -5.79
C GLY A 164 -28.65 -6.28 -4.82
N GLY A 165 -27.40 -6.00 -4.48
CA GLY A 165 -27.02 -4.89 -3.61
C GLY A 165 -27.31 -5.11 -2.13
N LEU A 166 -27.54 -4.03 -1.40
CA LEU A 166 -27.81 -4.04 0.05
C LEU A 166 -29.06 -3.24 0.37
N CYS A 167 -30.02 -3.84 1.09
CA CYS A 167 -31.30 -3.23 1.45
C CYS A 167 -32.04 -2.61 0.22
N GLY A 168 -31.98 -3.28 -0.94
CA GLY A 168 -32.60 -2.82 -2.18
C GLY A 168 -31.91 -1.65 -2.87
N ARG A 169 -30.66 -1.34 -2.49
CA ARG A 169 -29.85 -0.25 -3.05
C ARG A 169 -28.55 -0.79 -3.64
N LEU A 170 -28.12 -0.23 -4.76
CA LEU A 170 -26.80 -0.49 -5.30
C LEU A 170 -25.73 0.16 -4.41
N VAL A 171 -24.61 -0.53 -4.21
CA VAL A 171 -23.46 -0.04 -3.48
C VAL A 171 -22.56 0.75 -4.43
N ARG A 172 -22.13 1.94 -3.98
CA ARG A 172 -21.15 2.78 -4.67
C ARG A 172 -20.04 3.17 -3.70
N VAL A 173 -18.81 3.07 -4.16
CA VAL A 173 -17.64 3.46 -3.37
C VAL A 173 -17.25 4.90 -3.70
N ALA A 174 -17.32 5.77 -2.70
CA ALA A 174 -16.82 7.14 -2.78
C ALA A 174 -15.38 7.17 -2.25
N VAL A 175 -14.43 7.50 -3.12
CA VAL A 175 -12.99 7.45 -2.80
C VAL A 175 -12.46 8.82 -2.42
N ALA A 176 -11.57 8.84 -1.42
CA ALA A 176 -10.85 10.03 -0.99
C ALA A 176 -9.39 9.70 -0.67
N ASP A 177 -8.48 10.62 -0.99
CA ASP A 177 -7.04 10.52 -0.74
C ASP A 177 -6.67 11.35 0.50
N ASP A 178 -6.08 10.72 1.53
CA ASP A 178 -5.55 11.42 2.71
C ASP A 178 -4.17 12.03 2.48
N ARG A 179 -3.49 11.69 1.38
CA ARG A 179 -2.11 12.09 1.07
C ARG A 179 -1.08 11.68 2.13
N THR A 180 -1.39 10.68 2.94
CA THR A 180 -0.62 10.31 4.13
C THR A 180 -0.50 11.47 5.14
N ASP A 181 -1.51 12.36 5.19
CA ASP A 181 -1.60 13.54 6.06
C ASP A 181 -2.88 13.47 6.91
N PRO A 182 -2.77 13.45 8.25
CA PRO A 182 -3.92 13.35 9.14
C PRO A 182 -4.94 14.49 9.01
N LEU A 183 -4.49 15.72 8.70
CA LEU A 183 -5.38 16.88 8.54
C LEU A 183 -6.15 16.79 7.23
N VAL A 184 -5.48 16.37 6.15
CA VAL A 184 -6.13 16.11 4.86
C VAL A 184 -7.13 14.97 5.03
N GLY A 185 -6.74 13.87 5.69
CA GLY A 185 -7.62 12.74 5.98
C GLY A 185 -8.89 13.16 6.72
N ALA A 186 -8.78 13.99 7.77
CA ALA A 186 -9.93 14.50 8.51
C ALA A 186 -10.86 15.37 7.65
N ALA A 187 -10.31 16.22 6.77
CA ALA A 187 -11.09 17.03 5.84
C ALA A 187 -11.81 16.16 4.80
N GLN A 188 -11.14 15.14 4.26
CA GLN A 188 -11.71 14.23 3.28
C GLN A 188 -12.83 13.35 3.89
N VAL A 189 -12.66 12.85 5.11
CA VAL A 189 -13.73 12.11 5.80
C VAL A 189 -14.94 13.00 6.03
N ARG A 190 -14.75 14.25 6.44
CA ARG A 190 -15.87 15.19 6.55
C ARG A 190 -16.62 15.32 5.24
N ARG A 191 -15.94 15.45 4.11
CA ARG A 191 -16.57 15.48 2.78
C ARG A 191 -17.32 14.18 2.48
N LEU A 192 -16.71 13.01 2.71
CA LEU A 192 -17.37 11.71 2.48
C LEU A 192 -18.70 11.60 3.24
N VAL A 193 -18.75 12.05 4.50
CA VAL A 193 -19.96 11.93 5.33
C VAL A 193 -20.97 13.04 5.02
N GLU A 194 -20.56 14.29 4.95
CA GLU A 194 -21.47 15.45 4.85
C GLU A 194 -21.94 15.71 3.40
N VAL A 195 -21.05 15.50 2.41
CA VAL A 195 -21.32 15.80 1.00
C VAL A 195 -21.72 14.56 0.22
N ASP A 196 -20.94 13.48 0.35
CA ASP A 196 -21.20 12.24 -0.40
C ASP A 196 -22.23 11.36 0.29
N GLY A 197 -22.57 11.62 1.55
CA GLY A 197 -23.62 10.93 2.30
C GLY A 197 -23.24 9.51 2.74
N CYS A 198 -21.95 9.26 2.96
CA CYS A 198 -21.46 7.97 3.43
C CYS A 198 -21.80 7.76 4.90
N SER A 199 -22.55 6.70 5.23
CA SER A 199 -22.82 6.27 6.61
C SER A 199 -21.74 5.32 7.17
N VAL A 200 -20.85 4.84 6.32
CA VAL A 200 -19.67 4.04 6.65
C VAL A 200 -18.45 4.59 5.93
N VAL A 201 -17.31 4.61 6.60
CA VAL A 201 -16.01 4.96 6.04
C VAL A 201 -15.04 3.83 6.33
N LEU A 202 -14.56 3.17 5.28
CA LEU A 202 -13.48 2.20 5.33
C LEU A 202 -12.17 2.95 5.10
N THR A 203 -11.14 2.65 5.88
CA THR A 203 -9.90 3.42 5.82
C THR A 203 -8.70 2.52 5.62
N ASN A 204 -7.93 2.78 4.55
CA ASN A 204 -6.63 2.17 4.29
C ASN A 204 -5.56 3.27 4.29
N VAL A 205 -5.18 3.70 5.49
CA VAL A 205 -4.34 4.85 5.79
C VAL A 205 -3.41 4.54 6.96
N THR A 206 -2.50 5.44 7.31
CA THR A 206 -1.68 5.30 8.51
C THR A 206 -2.51 5.37 9.80
N SER A 207 -2.00 4.78 10.88
CA SER A 207 -2.63 4.86 12.21
C SER A 207 -2.81 6.29 12.71
N GLU A 208 -1.94 7.20 12.30
CA GLU A 208 -2.02 8.61 12.66
C GLU A 208 -3.22 9.29 11.98
N THR A 209 -3.39 9.08 10.67
CA THR A 209 -4.59 9.53 9.95
C THR A 209 -5.85 8.88 10.54
N PHE A 210 -5.83 7.57 10.82
CA PHE A 210 -6.97 6.91 11.43
C PHE A 210 -7.39 7.53 12.76
N ARG A 211 -6.44 7.93 13.61
CA ARG A 211 -6.75 8.66 14.86
C ARG A 211 -7.38 10.02 14.60
N ALA A 212 -6.89 10.75 13.61
CA ALA A 212 -7.41 12.07 13.27
C ALA A 212 -8.85 12.04 12.72
N VAL A 213 -9.26 10.96 12.05
CA VAL A 213 -10.59 10.85 11.46
C VAL A 213 -11.67 10.34 12.43
N GLN A 214 -11.30 9.70 13.54
CA GLN A 214 -12.26 9.18 14.54
C GLN A 214 -13.23 10.25 15.09
N PRO A 215 -12.79 11.45 15.52
CA PRO A 215 -13.74 12.46 16.00
C PRO A 215 -14.68 12.97 14.91
N VAL A 216 -14.25 12.98 13.64
CA VAL A 216 -15.07 13.41 12.51
C VAL A 216 -16.20 12.43 12.25
N THR A 217 -15.88 11.13 12.17
CA THR A 217 -16.90 10.09 11.99
C THR A 217 -17.84 9.96 13.18
N ALA A 218 -17.31 10.13 14.41
CA ALA A 218 -18.11 10.12 15.62
C ALA A 218 -19.14 11.25 15.65
N ALA A 219 -18.75 12.48 15.30
CA ALA A 219 -19.63 13.63 15.22
C ALA A 219 -20.75 13.44 14.17
N ALA A 220 -20.43 12.80 13.05
CA ALA A 220 -21.40 12.50 12.00
C ALA A 220 -22.24 11.24 12.27
N GLY A 221 -21.95 10.48 13.33
CA GLY A 221 -22.62 9.21 13.64
C GLY A 221 -22.31 8.08 12.65
N ALA A 222 -21.27 8.21 11.84
CA ALA A 222 -20.89 7.22 10.84
C ALA A 222 -20.11 6.04 11.45
N LEU A 223 -20.17 4.89 10.79
CA LEU A 223 -19.34 3.72 11.08
C LEU A 223 -17.94 3.93 10.49
N LEU A 224 -16.91 3.70 11.28
CA LEU A 224 -15.50 3.77 10.87
C LEU A 224 -14.86 2.40 10.96
N VAL A 225 -14.24 1.94 9.88
CA VAL A 225 -13.53 0.66 9.82
C VAL A 225 -12.09 0.89 9.38
N TYR A 226 -11.15 0.47 10.21
CA TYR A 226 -9.72 0.51 9.93
C TYR A 226 -9.26 -0.83 9.39
N THR A 227 -8.74 -0.87 8.16
CA THR A 227 -8.50 -2.12 7.46
C THR A 227 -7.05 -2.62 7.53
N PRO A 228 -5.97 -1.78 7.50
CA PRO A 228 -4.61 -2.28 7.45
C PRO A 228 -4.07 -2.72 8.82
N VAL A 229 -2.80 -3.13 8.82
CA VAL A 229 -2.03 -3.38 10.04
C VAL A 229 -2.20 -2.26 11.05
N ASN A 230 -2.35 -2.61 12.33
CA ASN A 230 -2.64 -1.60 13.34
C ASN A 230 -2.11 -1.98 14.73
N GLU A 231 -1.82 -0.96 15.54
CA GLU A 231 -1.33 -1.11 16.91
C GLU A 231 -2.37 -1.65 17.88
N GLY A 232 -3.60 -1.89 17.45
CA GLY A 232 -4.72 -2.25 18.33
C GLY A 232 -5.37 -1.04 18.98
N GLY A 233 -5.84 -1.19 20.20
CA GLY A 233 -6.59 -0.18 20.94
C GLY A 233 -8.06 -0.54 21.08
N ALA A 234 -8.83 0.35 21.71
CA ALA A 234 -10.26 0.15 21.91
C ALA A 234 -11.03 0.28 20.60
N GLY A 235 -11.97 -0.61 20.38
CA GLY A 235 -13.03 -0.46 19.40
C GLY A 235 -14.34 -0.11 20.08
N SER A 236 -15.38 0.13 19.27
CA SER A 236 -16.75 0.38 19.74
C SER A 236 -17.73 -0.12 18.66
N ASP A 237 -19.02 0.00 18.96
CA ASP A 237 -20.06 -0.31 17.96
C ASP A 237 -19.97 0.51 16.67
N ARG A 238 -19.15 1.57 16.63
CA ARG A 238 -18.96 2.44 15.46
C ARG A 238 -17.49 2.62 15.05
N VAL A 239 -16.55 1.97 15.74
CA VAL A 239 -15.14 2.01 15.40
C VAL A 239 -14.61 0.60 15.43
N LEU A 240 -14.36 0.02 14.26
CA LEU A 240 -13.85 -1.34 14.13
C LEU A 240 -12.43 -1.32 13.56
N ARG A 241 -11.65 -2.32 13.95
CA ARG A 241 -10.27 -2.51 13.50
C ARG A 241 -10.11 -3.93 12.97
N LEU A 242 -9.76 -4.02 11.72
CA LEU A 242 -9.34 -5.25 11.04
C LEU A 242 -7.81 -5.32 11.04
N GLY A 243 -7.23 -6.11 10.15
CA GLY A 243 -5.79 -6.18 9.90
C GLY A 243 -4.98 -6.83 11.01
N GLU A 244 -3.73 -7.01 10.71
CA GLU A 244 -2.75 -7.68 11.54
C GLU A 244 -2.32 -6.78 12.71
N ARG A 245 -1.92 -7.45 13.81
CA ARG A 245 -1.37 -6.76 14.98
C ARG A 245 0.10 -7.10 15.19
N PRO A 246 0.89 -6.15 15.66
CA PRO A 246 2.31 -6.35 15.92
C PRO A 246 2.63 -7.58 16.80
N ALA A 247 1.80 -7.83 17.81
CA ALA A 247 1.97 -9.01 18.70
C ALA A 247 1.80 -10.35 17.96
N GLY A 248 0.96 -10.39 16.90
CA GLY A 248 0.84 -11.54 16.02
C GLY A 248 2.07 -11.69 15.12
N GLN A 249 2.48 -10.61 14.47
CA GLN A 249 3.64 -10.61 13.59
C GLN A 249 4.95 -10.93 14.35
N ALA A 250 5.10 -10.46 15.58
CA ALA A 250 6.28 -10.73 16.41
C ALA A 250 6.44 -12.21 16.82
N ARG A 251 5.42 -13.07 16.61
CA ARG A 251 5.53 -14.52 16.85
C ARG A 251 6.58 -15.22 16.00
N ALA A 252 6.97 -14.65 14.87
CA ALA A 252 8.05 -15.17 14.03
C ALA A 252 9.45 -15.01 14.65
N ILE A 253 9.67 -14.09 15.58
CA ILE A 253 10.97 -13.75 16.14
C ILE A 253 11.71 -14.97 16.73
N PRO A 254 11.11 -15.82 17.59
CA PRO A 254 11.80 -17.00 18.14
C PRO A 254 12.29 -17.97 17.05
N ARG A 255 11.50 -18.15 16.00
CA ARG A 255 11.86 -19.01 14.86
C ARG A 255 13.08 -18.46 14.13
N LEU A 256 13.07 -17.18 13.81
CA LEU A 256 14.19 -16.54 13.11
C LEU A 256 15.48 -16.59 13.93
N MET A 257 15.40 -16.46 15.24
CA MET A 257 16.54 -16.66 16.13
C MET A 257 17.07 -18.09 16.12
N ALA A 258 16.17 -19.06 16.08
CA ALA A 258 16.56 -20.47 16.04
C ALA A 258 17.20 -20.84 14.69
N GLU A 259 16.66 -20.31 13.59
CA GLU A 259 17.14 -20.58 12.23
C GLU A 259 18.53 -19.98 11.97
N THR A 260 18.76 -18.76 12.48
CA THR A 260 20.04 -18.05 12.28
C THR A 260 21.08 -18.34 13.36
N GLY A 261 20.67 -18.81 14.53
CA GLY A 261 21.51 -18.88 15.72
C GLY A 261 21.82 -17.53 16.36
N SER A 262 21.39 -16.42 15.76
CA SER A 262 21.66 -15.05 16.18
C SER A 262 20.68 -14.59 17.25
N ARG A 263 21.14 -13.71 18.15
CA ARG A 263 20.35 -13.20 19.28
C ARG A 263 20.36 -11.68 19.40
N ARG A 264 21.16 -11.00 18.57
CA ARG A 264 21.40 -9.56 18.70
C ARG A 264 20.62 -8.80 17.64
N TRP A 265 19.63 -8.02 18.07
CA TRP A 265 18.66 -7.34 17.22
C TRP A 265 18.86 -5.83 17.19
N ALA A 266 18.64 -5.24 16.02
CA ALA A 266 18.33 -3.82 15.83
C ALA A 266 16.83 -3.66 15.59
N LEU A 267 16.25 -2.56 16.05
CA LEU A 267 14.86 -2.19 15.79
C LEU A 267 14.83 -0.83 15.08
N VAL A 268 14.14 -0.74 13.96
CA VAL A 268 13.95 0.52 13.23
C VAL A 268 12.48 0.74 12.92
N GLY A 269 12.06 2.01 12.75
CA GLY A 269 10.70 2.34 12.37
C GLY A 269 10.53 3.81 12.07
N ASN A 270 9.38 4.19 11.49
CA ASN A 270 9.01 5.57 11.41
C ASN A 270 8.53 6.10 12.78
N ASP A 271 8.67 7.40 12.98
CA ASP A 271 8.37 8.04 14.27
C ASP A 271 6.89 8.38 14.43
N TYR A 272 6.04 7.34 14.51
CA TYR A 272 4.63 7.49 14.85
C TYR A 272 4.10 6.24 15.59
N CYS A 273 2.80 6.21 15.90
CA CYS A 273 2.24 5.25 16.86
C CYS A 273 2.38 3.77 16.48
N TRP A 274 2.15 3.38 15.21
CA TRP A 274 2.21 1.98 14.81
C TRP A 274 3.64 1.40 14.87
N PRO A 275 4.69 2.02 14.29
CA PRO A 275 6.05 1.50 14.40
C PRO A 275 6.56 1.43 15.85
N ARG A 276 6.20 2.40 16.68
CA ARG A 276 6.56 2.39 18.10
C ARG A 276 5.90 1.23 18.86
N ALA A 277 4.63 0.94 18.59
CA ALA A 277 3.94 -0.22 19.16
C ALA A 277 4.50 -1.55 18.61
N THR A 278 4.86 -1.58 17.34
CA THR A 278 5.49 -2.73 16.68
C THR A 278 6.83 -3.06 17.31
N ASN A 279 7.71 -2.07 17.46
CA ASN A 279 9.01 -2.25 18.11
C ASN A 279 8.88 -2.63 19.60
N ALA A 280 7.86 -2.12 20.30
CA ALA A 280 7.58 -2.54 21.66
C ALA A 280 7.21 -4.04 21.76
N CYS A 281 6.35 -4.53 20.87
CA CYS A 281 6.00 -5.96 20.78
C CYS A 281 7.21 -6.81 20.35
N ALA A 282 8.01 -6.33 19.40
CA ALA A 282 9.23 -7.02 18.98
C ALA A 282 10.23 -7.14 20.14
N ARG A 283 10.47 -6.06 20.87
CA ARG A 283 11.37 -6.05 22.04
C ARG A 283 10.93 -7.07 23.10
N GLU A 284 9.62 -7.13 23.38
CA GLU A 284 9.08 -8.11 24.32
C GLU A 284 9.27 -9.54 23.81
N ALA A 285 9.02 -9.82 22.52
CA ALA A 285 9.20 -11.13 21.92
C ALA A 285 10.68 -11.55 21.91
N ILE A 286 11.59 -10.63 21.56
CA ILE A 286 13.04 -10.84 21.59
C ILE A 286 13.48 -11.20 23.02
N GLY A 287 13.06 -10.44 24.03
CA GLY A 287 13.40 -10.68 25.43
C GLY A 287 12.90 -12.04 25.92
N ARG A 288 11.65 -12.41 25.60
CA ARG A 288 11.09 -13.74 25.92
C ARG A 288 11.86 -14.90 25.29
N ALA A 289 12.42 -14.67 24.09
CA ALA A 289 13.25 -15.64 23.37
C ALA A 289 14.73 -15.58 23.78
N HIS A 290 15.09 -14.87 24.86
CA HIS A 290 16.45 -14.68 25.33
C HIS A 290 17.38 -13.98 24.32
N GLY A 291 16.83 -13.11 23.46
CA GLY A 291 17.57 -12.21 22.58
C GLY A 291 17.87 -10.87 23.26
N VAL A 292 18.67 -10.07 22.60
CA VAL A 292 19.13 -8.75 23.07
C VAL A 292 18.85 -7.70 22.02
N VAL A 293 18.22 -6.59 22.38
CA VAL A 293 18.09 -5.41 21.54
C VAL A 293 19.34 -4.56 21.68
N ALA A 294 20.12 -4.46 20.60
CA ALA A 294 21.38 -3.72 20.55
C ALA A 294 21.17 -2.22 20.32
N GLY A 295 20.04 -1.86 19.73
CA GLY A 295 19.65 -0.48 19.50
C GLY A 295 18.27 -0.38 18.89
N GLU A 296 17.67 0.81 19.03
CA GLU A 296 16.34 1.12 18.51
C GLU A 296 16.32 2.56 18.00
N TRP A 297 15.91 2.75 16.75
CA TRP A 297 15.95 4.05 16.08
C TRP A 297 14.66 4.32 15.32
N TYR A 298 14.33 5.61 15.24
CA TYR A 298 13.15 6.09 14.54
C TYR A 298 13.52 7.21 13.57
N ALA A 299 12.93 7.16 12.38
CA ALA A 299 13.06 8.17 11.34
C ALA A 299 11.73 8.88 11.10
N PRO A 300 11.70 10.19 10.85
CA PRO A 300 10.49 10.86 10.39
C PRO A 300 9.90 10.19 9.16
N LEU A 301 8.57 10.13 9.06
CA LEU A 301 7.91 9.61 7.86
C LEU A 301 8.24 10.51 6.67
N GLY A 302 8.63 9.93 5.54
CA GLY A 302 9.12 10.62 4.35
C GLY A 302 10.65 10.72 4.26
N THR A 303 11.39 10.06 5.17
CA THR A 303 12.86 9.99 5.12
C THR A 303 13.32 9.27 3.85
N ARG A 304 14.33 9.84 3.19
CA ARG A 304 14.91 9.29 1.95
C ARG A 304 16.35 8.80 2.12
N ASP A 305 17.10 9.39 3.03
CA ASP A 305 18.48 9.04 3.31
C ASP A 305 18.57 8.41 4.70
N PHE A 306 19.00 7.15 4.73
CA PHE A 306 19.14 6.34 5.93
C PHE A 306 20.62 6.09 6.30
N SER A 307 21.57 6.76 5.66
CA SER A 307 23.02 6.52 5.84
C SER A 307 23.44 6.53 7.30
N GLN A 308 23.02 7.54 8.07
CA GLN A 308 23.36 7.63 9.50
C GLN A 308 22.72 6.52 10.33
N LEU A 309 21.52 6.09 9.97
CA LEU A 309 20.83 4.99 10.64
C LEU A 309 21.55 3.66 10.35
N LEU A 310 21.95 3.42 9.11
CA LEU A 310 22.70 2.23 8.72
C LEU A 310 24.06 2.16 9.43
N GLU A 311 24.78 3.27 9.56
CA GLU A 311 26.00 3.34 10.36
C GLU A 311 25.75 3.03 11.85
N ALA A 312 24.61 3.47 12.41
CA ALA A 312 24.27 3.17 13.79
C ALA A 312 23.95 1.68 13.98
N ILE A 313 23.22 1.07 13.04
CA ILE A 313 22.94 -0.37 13.02
C ILE A 313 24.26 -1.16 12.94
N ASP A 314 25.13 -0.79 12.03
CA ASP A 314 26.44 -1.44 11.86
C ASP A 314 27.28 -1.40 13.13
N ARG A 315 27.44 -0.22 13.73
CA ARG A 315 28.17 -0.05 14.99
C ARG A 315 27.54 -0.80 16.17
N SER A 316 26.25 -1.07 16.14
CA SER A 316 25.56 -1.84 17.18
C SER A 316 25.96 -3.32 17.19
N GLY A 317 26.50 -3.84 16.09
CA GLY A 317 26.81 -5.25 15.91
C GLY A 317 25.56 -6.12 15.89
N ALA A 318 24.41 -5.59 15.49
CA ALA A 318 23.19 -6.38 15.31
C ALA A 318 23.35 -7.34 14.12
N GLU A 319 22.86 -8.56 14.29
CA GLU A 319 22.86 -9.62 13.29
C GLU A 319 21.44 -9.86 12.74
N LEU A 320 20.45 -9.32 13.43
CA LEU A 320 19.05 -9.39 13.08
C LEU A 320 18.42 -7.98 13.21
N LEU A 321 17.50 -7.68 12.32
CA LEU A 321 16.81 -6.39 12.25
C LEU A 321 15.32 -6.59 12.19
N VAL A 322 14.55 -5.87 12.99
CA VAL A 322 13.12 -5.63 12.77
C VAL A 322 12.95 -4.28 12.10
N SER A 323 12.36 -4.25 10.91
CA SER A 323 11.93 -3.03 10.22
C SER A 323 10.43 -2.82 10.39
N ALA A 324 10.05 -1.68 10.92
CA ALA A 324 8.70 -1.14 10.96
C ALA A 324 8.65 0.21 10.21
N LEU A 325 9.47 0.36 9.19
CA LEU A 325 9.40 1.46 8.24
C LEU A 325 8.22 1.26 7.28
N VAL A 326 7.70 2.33 6.69
CA VAL A 326 6.43 2.29 5.97
C VAL A 326 6.57 2.85 4.56
N GLY A 327 6.10 2.10 3.59
CA GLY A 327 5.93 2.52 2.20
C GLY A 327 7.22 2.93 1.53
N ALA A 328 7.28 4.17 1.06
CA ALA A 328 8.45 4.68 0.35
C ALA A 328 9.72 4.75 1.22
N ASP A 329 9.57 4.87 2.55
CA ASP A 329 10.69 4.86 3.49
C ASP A 329 11.27 3.45 3.62
N GLU A 330 10.42 2.43 3.70
CA GLU A 330 10.80 1.03 3.65
C GLU A 330 11.60 0.71 2.37
N VAL A 331 11.07 1.11 1.21
CA VAL A 331 11.75 0.92 -0.09
C VAL A 331 13.14 1.56 -0.09
N ALA A 332 13.23 2.80 0.39
CA ALA A 332 14.50 3.52 0.43
C ALA A 332 15.50 2.87 1.39
N PHE A 333 15.04 2.45 2.56
CA PHE A 333 15.86 1.82 3.58
C PHE A 333 16.41 0.46 3.11
N GLU A 334 15.55 -0.42 2.60
CA GLU A 334 15.94 -1.77 2.19
C GLU A 334 16.93 -1.76 1.02
N ARG A 335 16.75 -0.83 0.08
CA ARG A 335 17.73 -0.60 -1.00
C ARG A 335 19.08 -0.15 -0.46
N GLN A 336 19.10 0.83 0.44
CA GLN A 336 20.34 1.35 1.03
C GLN A 336 21.02 0.31 1.94
N LEU A 337 20.24 -0.49 2.68
CA LEU A 337 20.76 -1.60 3.47
C LEU A 337 21.44 -2.65 2.58
N PHE A 338 20.85 -2.95 1.43
CA PHE A 338 21.46 -3.85 0.43
C PHE A 338 22.73 -3.23 -0.17
N GLU A 339 22.66 -1.99 -0.64
CA GLU A 339 23.78 -1.27 -1.27
C GLU A 339 25.00 -1.10 -0.33
N SER A 340 24.75 -0.96 0.97
CA SER A 340 25.82 -0.88 1.99
C SER A 340 26.53 -2.20 2.27
N GLY A 341 26.00 -3.34 1.79
CA GLY A 341 26.49 -4.68 2.11
C GLY A 341 26.12 -5.16 3.52
N LEU A 342 25.44 -4.36 4.32
CA LEU A 342 25.10 -4.71 5.71
C LEU A 342 24.11 -5.90 5.75
N ARG A 343 23.30 -6.09 4.71
CA ARG A 343 22.36 -7.21 4.57
C ARG A 343 23.04 -8.58 4.64
N GLU A 344 24.28 -8.72 4.19
CA GLU A 344 25.01 -9.98 4.21
C GLU A 344 25.24 -10.53 5.63
N ARG A 345 25.22 -9.66 6.63
CA ARG A 345 25.46 -9.98 8.04
C ARG A 345 24.34 -9.58 9.00
N CYS A 346 23.33 -8.87 8.52
CA CYS A 346 22.18 -8.45 9.32
C CYS A 346 20.90 -8.78 8.56
N ARG A 347 20.24 -9.89 8.93
CA ARG A 347 18.99 -10.34 8.26
C ARG A 347 17.80 -9.58 8.78
N THR A 348 16.87 -9.24 7.90
CA THR A 348 15.75 -8.36 8.22
C THR A 348 14.43 -9.13 8.27
N LEU A 349 13.67 -8.92 9.35
CA LEU A 349 12.23 -9.14 9.45
C LEU A 349 11.54 -7.79 9.26
N SER A 350 10.99 -7.55 8.08
CA SER A 350 10.20 -6.36 7.82
C SER A 350 8.72 -6.64 8.06
N LEU A 351 8.10 -5.86 8.94
CA LEU A 351 6.69 -6.05 9.33
C LEU A 351 5.72 -5.19 8.50
N ALA A 352 6.26 -4.54 7.47
CA ALA A 352 5.51 -3.77 6.49
C ALA A 352 5.83 -4.15 5.02
N LEU A 353 6.73 -5.10 4.78
CA LEU A 353 7.10 -5.54 3.43
C LEU A 353 6.01 -6.43 2.85
N ASP A 354 5.15 -5.87 2.03
CA ASP A 354 4.15 -6.57 1.25
C ASP A 354 4.58 -6.72 -0.23
N GLU A 355 3.73 -7.31 -1.07
CA GLU A 355 3.99 -7.51 -2.49
C GLU A 355 4.33 -6.20 -3.22
N SER A 356 3.57 -5.14 -2.95
CA SER A 356 3.75 -3.84 -3.59
C SER A 356 5.08 -3.18 -3.19
N THR A 357 5.44 -3.27 -1.92
CA THR A 357 6.71 -2.73 -1.40
C THR A 357 7.88 -3.55 -1.90
N ARG A 358 7.75 -4.88 -1.87
CA ARG A 358 8.77 -5.80 -2.38
C ARG A 358 9.11 -5.53 -3.85
N GLU A 359 8.09 -5.35 -4.70
CA GLU A 359 8.31 -5.02 -6.12
C GLU A 359 9.10 -3.71 -6.28
N GLN A 360 8.81 -2.71 -5.45
CA GLN A 360 9.54 -1.44 -5.49
C GLN A 360 10.95 -1.56 -4.92
N VAL A 361 11.20 -2.38 -3.92
CA VAL A 361 12.56 -2.69 -3.45
C VAL A 361 13.38 -3.35 -4.56
N GLY A 362 12.76 -4.23 -5.34
CA GLY A 362 13.36 -4.95 -6.46
C GLY A 362 13.93 -6.31 -6.04
N ASP A 363 13.92 -7.29 -6.97
CA ASP A 363 14.23 -8.69 -6.68
C ASP A 363 15.55 -8.90 -5.92
N ARG A 364 16.64 -8.23 -6.35
CA ARG A 364 17.95 -8.37 -5.73
C ARG A 364 18.02 -7.80 -4.31
N ALA A 365 17.46 -6.62 -4.11
CA ALA A 365 17.50 -5.96 -2.82
C ALA A 365 16.45 -6.52 -1.84
N ALA A 366 15.38 -7.13 -2.35
CA ALA A 366 14.35 -7.74 -1.54
C ALA A 366 14.64 -9.21 -1.18
N GLU A 367 15.50 -9.91 -1.93
CA GLU A 367 15.78 -11.34 -1.72
C GLU A 367 16.23 -11.61 -0.28
N GLY A 368 15.63 -12.64 0.35
CA GLY A 368 15.93 -13.06 1.72
C GLY A 368 15.36 -12.16 2.82
N LEU A 369 14.56 -11.14 2.50
CA LEU A 369 13.78 -10.41 3.50
C LEU A 369 12.64 -11.28 4.02
N TRP A 370 12.45 -11.28 5.32
CA TRP A 370 11.32 -11.94 5.96
C TRP A 370 10.21 -10.97 6.29
N THR A 371 8.97 -11.44 6.20
CA THR A 371 7.79 -10.65 6.57
C THR A 371 6.69 -11.56 7.13
N VAL A 372 5.70 -10.96 7.82
CA VAL A 372 4.56 -11.69 8.39
C VAL A 372 3.27 -10.96 8.10
N PHE A 373 2.39 -11.59 7.34
CA PHE A 373 1.07 -11.08 7.01
C PHE A 373 -0.01 -12.17 7.02
N GLY A 374 -1.27 -11.77 7.03
CA GLY A 374 -2.41 -12.68 6.94
C GLY A 374 -2.76 -13.11 5.53
N TYR A 375 -2.22 -12.44 4.52
CA TYR A 375 -2.44 -12.74 3.12
C TYR A 375 -1.15 -12.57 2.31
N PHE A 376 -0.96 -13.46 1.35
CA PHE A 376 0.01 -13.36 0.26
C PHE A 376 -0.64 -13.79 -1.05
N GLU A 377 -0.29 -13.13 -2.16
CA GLU A 377 -0.79 -13.50 -3.48
C GLU A 377 -0.45 -14.96 -3.85
N GLN A 378 0.63 -15.50 -3.27
CA GLN A 378 1.11 -16.86 -3.46
C GLN A 378 0.34 -17.94 -2.67
N LEU A 379 -0.69 -17.59 -1.89
CA LEU A 379 -1.53 -18.59 -1.22
C LEU A 379 -2.22 -19.50 -2.25
N GLU A 380 -2.00 -20.81 -2.12
CA GLU A 380 -2.45 -21.81 -3.09
C GLU A 380 -3.92 -22.24 -2.91
N SER A 381 -4.67 -21.58 -2.04
CA SER A 381 -6.08 -21.92 -1.83
C SER A 381 -6.93 -21.65 -3.09
N ALA A 382 -7.93 -22.48 -3.33
CA ALA A 382 -8.86 -22.31 -4.44
C ALA A 382 -9.62 -20.97 -4.36
N SER A 383 -9.92 -20.48 -3.15
CA SER A 383 -10.55 -19.19 -2.92
C SER A 383 -9.66 -18.04 -3.36
N ASN A 384 -8.35 -18.10 -3.07
CA ASN A 384 -7.39 -17.09 -3.51
C ASN A 384 -7.22 -17.08 -5.04
N GLN A 385 -7.05 -18.27 -5.63
CA GLN A 385 -6.91 -18.38 -7.09
C GLN A 385 -8.14 -17.84 -7.83
N ALA A 386 -9.34 -18.16 -7.37
CA ALA A 386 -10.57 -17.62 -7.93
C ALA A 386 -10.70 -16.10 -7.73
N PHE A 387 -10.27 -15.58 -6.58
CA PHE A 387 -10.24 -14.14 -6.32
C PHE A 387 -9.25 -13.43 -7.25
N LEU A 388 -8.03 -13.92 -7.40
CA LEU A 388 -7.02 -13.33 -8.27
C LEU A 388 -7.43 -13.38 -9.75
N SER A 389 -8.14 -14.44 -10.18
CA SER A 389 -8.72 -14.48 -11.53
C SER A 389 -9.72 -13.34 -11.74
N ARG A 390 -10.70 -13.19 -10.83
CA ARG A 390 -11.69 -12.10 -10.91
C ARG A 390 -11.04 -10.72 -10.84
N TYR A 391 -10.01 -10.56 -10.00
CA TYR A 391 -9.27 -9.30 -9.90
C TYR A 391 -8.56 -8.95 -11.21
N ARG A 392 -7.90 -9.92 -11.84
CA ARG A 392 -7.23 -9.74 -13.14
C ARG A 392 -8.24 -9.48 -14.28
N ASP A 393 -9.39 -10.13 -14.24
CA ASP A 393 -10.49 -9.85 -15.18
C ASP A 393 -11.05 -8.43 -15.00
N PHE A 394 -11.12 -7.95 -13.76
CA PHE A 394 -11.63 -6.62 -13.43
C PHE A 394 -10.66 -5.50 -13.80
N VAL A 395 -9.36 -5.65 -13.49
CA VAL A 395 -8.35 -4.60 -13.68
C VAL A 395 -7.65 -4.73 -15.04
N GLY A 396 -7.46 -5.94 -15.52
CA GLY A 396 -6.77 -6.25 -16.77
C GLY A 396 -5.45 -7.02 -16.57
N PRO A 397 -4.78 -7.38 -17.67
CA PRO A 397 -3.64 -8.29 -17.66
C PRO A 397 -2.38 -7.75 -16.95
N PHE A 398 -2.33 -6.45 -16.73
CA PHE A 398 -1.22 -5.77 -16.03
C PHE A 398 -1.63 -5.29 -14.64
N ALA A 399 -2.61 -5.95 -14.03
CA ALA A 399 -3.02 -5.66 -12.68
C ALA A 399 -1.82 -5.71 -11.72
N PRO A 400 -1.63 -4.68 -10.87
CA PRO A 400 -0.61 -4.72 -9.82
C PRO A 400 -0.85 -5.90 -8.87
N PRO A 401 0.19 -6.37 -8.14
CA PRO A 401 0.00 -7.47 -7.20
C PRO A 401 -0.94 -7.07 -6.06
N VAL A 402 -1.67 -8.06 -5.57
CA VAL A 402 -2.53 -7.88 -4.40
C VAL A 402 -1.73 -8.16 -3.15
N SER A 403 -1.71 -7.23 -2.22
CA SER A 403 -1.06 -7.39 -0.91
C SER A 403 -2.07 -7.58 0.22
N SER A 404 -1.60 -8.01 1.40
CA SER A 404 -2.45 -8.12 2.60
C SER A 404 -3.13 -6.80 2.94
N ILE A 405 -2.41 -5.69 2.79
CA ILE A 405 -2.93 -4.35 3.08
C ILE A 405 -4.04 -3.95 2.09
N SER A 406 -3.86 -4.24 0.81
CA SER A 406 -4.86 -3.91 -0.21
C SER A 406 -6.05 -4.88 -0.20
N GLU A 407 -5.81 -6.18 0.01
CA GLU A 407 -6.86 -7.21 0.14
C GLU A 407 -7.79 -6.92 1.31
N SER A 408 -7.26 -6.38 2.42
CA SER A 408 -8.07 -6.01 3.58
C SER A 408 -9.20 -5.00 3.25
N MET A 409 -9.05 -4.21 2.19
CA MET A 409 -10.11 -3.32 1.71
C MET A 409 -11.24 -4.11 1.05
N TYR A 410 -10.93 -5.12 0.23
CA TYR A 410 -11.92 -6.04 -0.34
C TYR A 410 -12.69 -6.78 0.77
N GLU A 411 -11.94 -7.35 1.72
CA GLU A 411 -12.49 -8.06 2.87
C GLU A 411 -13.41 -7.17 3.71
N ALA A 412 -13.02 -5.91 3.96
CA ALA A 412 -13.82 -4.96 4.73
C ALA A 412 -15.17 -4.66 4.07
N VAL A 413 -15.20 -4.49 2.74
CA VAL A 413 -16.45 -4.28 1.98
C VAL A 413 -17.34 -5.53 2.06
N GLN A 414 -16.76 -6.73 1.95
CA GLN A 414 -17.51 -8.00 2.05
C GLN A 414 -18.05 -8.24 3.48
N LEU A 415 -17.24 -7.99 4.51
CA LEU A 415 -17.66 -8.09 5.91
C LEU A 415 -18.78 -7.09 6.23
N TYR A 416 -18.65 -5.85 5.74
CA TYR A 416 -19.70 -4.84 5.87
C TYR A 416 -21.03 -5.29 5.21
N ALA A 417 -20.95 -5.83 3.99
CA ALA A 417 -22.12 -6.33 3.30
C ALA A 417 -22.82 -7.46 4.05
N ARG A 418 -22.05 -8.40 4.61
CA ARG A 418 -22.57 -9.49 5.45
C ARG A 418 -23.25 -8.97 6.71
N ALA A 419 -22.64 -7.99 7.37
CA ALA A 419 -23.22 -7.35 8.55
C ALA A 419 -24.56 -6.66 8.21
N VAL A 420 -24.61 -5.88 7.13
CA VAL A 420 -25.86 -5.24 6.66
C VAL A 420 -26.93 -6.28 6.35
N ARG A 421 -26.60 -7.35 5.63
CA ARG A 421 -27.54 -8.42 5.31
C ARG A 421 -28.07 -9.14 6.55
N SER A 422 -27.22 -9.36 7.56
CA SER A 422 -27.59 -10.06 8.80
C SER A 422 -28.58 -9.25 9.65
N VAL A 423 -28.48 -7.91 9.64
CA VAL A 423 -29.38 -7.04 10.42
C VAL A 423 -30.55 -6.46 9.60
N GLY A 424 -30.47 -6.52 8.27
CA GLY A 424 -31.47 -5.94 7.38
C GLY A 424 -31.63 -4.41 7.51
N SER A 425 -30.58 -3.71 7.95
CA SER A 425 -30.60 -2.29 8.27
C SER A 425 -29.29 -1.63 7.85
N LEU A 426 -29.33 -0.32 7.58
CA LEU A 426 -28.17 0.53 7.31
C LEU A 426 -27.79 1.39 8.53
N ASP A 427 -28.40 1.16 9.69
CA ASP A 427 -28.04 1.89 10.92
C ASP A 427 -26.58 1.58 11.32
N PRO A 428 -25.71 2.59 11.41
CA PRO A 428 -24.28 2.39 11.64
C PRO A 428 -23.97 1.61 12.94
N THR A 429 -24.78 1.80 13.98
CA THR A 429 -24.57 1.12 15.28
C THR A 429 -24.99 -0.35 15.21
N ALA A 430 -26.14 -0.64 14.60
CA ALA A 430 -26.60 -2.02 14.42
C ALA A 430 -25.65 -2.81 13.51
N VAL A 431 -25.21 -2.20 12.39
CA VAL A 431 -24.25 -2.80 11.47
C VAL A 431 -22.89 -3.01 12.15
N GLY A 432 -22.40 -2.05 12.92
CA GLY A 432 -21.14 -2.17 13.63
C GLY A 432 -21.14 -3.29 14.67
N ARG A 433 -22.23 -3.48 15.41
CA ARG A 433 -22.40 -4.63 16.32
C ARG A 433 -22.38 -5.97 15.58
N ALA A 434 -23.08 -6.06 14.46
CA ALA A 434 -23.08 -7.25 13.63
C ALA A 434 -21.70 -7.53 13.02
N LEU A 435 -21.01 -6.49 12.57
CA LEU A 435 -19.65 -6.58 12.02
C LEU A 435 -18.65 -7.07 13.07
N ALA A 436 -18.80 -6.66 14.34
CA ALA A 436 -17.92 -7.11 15.44
C ALA A 436 -17.97 -8.62 15.74
N SER A 437 -18.85 -9.37 15.10
CA SER A 437 -18.95 -10.84 15.14
C SER A 437 -19.03 -11.50 13.75
N ALA A 438 -18.84 -10.72 12.71
CA ALA A 438 -18.94 -11.20 11.33
C ALA A 438 -17.82 -12.19 10.98
N ARG A 439 -18.11 -13.04 9.99
CA ARG A 439 -17.15 -14.01 9.43
C ARG A 439 -17.14 -13.87 7.91
N PHE A 440 -15.97 -14.07 7.35
CA PHE A 440 -15.78 -14.11 5.92
C PHE A 440 -14.78 -15.20 5.57
N ASP A 441 -15.16 -16.08 4.64
CA ASP A 441 -14.27 -17.05 4.03
C ASP A 441 -13.88 -16.48 2.67
N GLY A 442 -12.67 -15.94 2.63
CA GLY A 442 -12.18 -15.09 1.55
C GLY A 442 -10.84 -15.58 0.98
N PRO A 443 -10.13 -14.68 0.28
CA PRO A 443 -8.84 -15.02 -0.34
C PRO A 443 -7.79 -15.51 0.65
N ARG A 444 -7.74 -14.92 1.86
CA ARG A 444 -6.81 -15.32 2.93
C ARG A 444 -7.32 -16.50 3.77
N GLY A 445 -8.47 -17.08 3.44
CA GLY A 445 -9.14 -18.10 4.22
C GLY A 445 -10.21 -17.51 5.16
N LEU A 446 -10.56 -18.29 6.20
CA LEU A 446 -11.59 -17.88 7.14
C LEU A 446 -11.07 -16.82 8.11
N VAL A 447 -11.69 -15.64 8.06
CA VAL A 447 -11.50 -14.59 9.05
C VAL A 447 -12.76 -14.42 9.92
N ARG A 448 -12.55 -14.01 11.17
CA ARG A 448 -13.64 -13.82 12.13
C ARG A 448 -13.36 -12.62 13.02
N MET A 449 -14.34 -11.72 13.12
CA MET A 449 -14.30 -10.69 14.14
C MET A 449 -14.62 -11.27 15.52
N SER A 450 -13.77 -11.01 16.49
CA SER A 450 -13.91 -11.37 17.90
C SER A 450 -13.98 -10.10 18.74
N GLY A 451 -15.07 -9.35 18.54
CA GLY A 451 -15.26 -8.00 19.07
C GLY A 451 -14.82 -6.91 18.06
N PRO A 452 -15.03 -5.62 18.42
CA PRO A 452 -14.89 -4.51 17.47
C PRO A 452 -13.44 -4.18 17.09
N ALA A 453 -12.45 -4.74 17.77
CA ALA A 453 -11.06 -4.40 17.53
C ALA A 453 -10.14 -5.61 17.39
N ARG A 454 -10.68 -6.78 17.08
CA ARG A 454 -9.88 -8.00 16.93
C ARG A 454 -10.40 -8.85 15.78
N LEU A 455 -9.57 -8.99 14.75
CA LEU A 455 -9.75 -9.96 13.68
C LEU A 455 -8.92 -11.22 14.01
N GLU A 456 -9.58 -12.36 14.03
CA GLU A 456 -8.94 -13.68 14.07
C GLU A 456 -8.72 -14.11 12.62
N GLN A 457 -7.49 -14.37 12.27
CA GLN A 457 -7.04 -14.71 10.92
C GLN A 457 -5.76 -15.54 10.98
N PRO A 458 -5.45 -16.36 9.95
CA PRO A 458 -4.14 -16.95 9.82
C PRO A 458 -3.07 -15.86 9.66
N LEU A 459 -1.86 -16.14 10.10
CA LEU A 459 -0.68 -15.32 9.83
C LEU A 459 0.42 -16.21 9.29
N TYR A 460 1.06 -15.80 8.24
CA TYR A 460 2.10 -16.54 7.55
C TYR A 460 3.43 -15.80 7.66
N LEU A 461 4.48 -16.53 8.02
CA LEU A 461 5.86 -16.10 7.84
C LEU A 461 6.25 -16.42 6.40
N ALA A 462 6.74 -15.44 5.68
CA ALA A 462 7.20 -15.59 4.31
C ALA A 462 8.59 -14.96 4.10
N GLU A 463 9.32 -15.49 3.14
CA GLU A 463 10.59 -14.97 2.67
C GLU A 463 10.45 -14.43 1.26
N SER A 464 10.97 -13.25 1.02
CA SER A 464 11.02 -12.66 -0.31
C SER A 464 11.99 -13.44 -1.20
N ALA A 465 11.49 -13.91 -2.32
CA ALA A 465 12.21 -14.67 -3.34
C ALA A 465 12.04 -14.00 -4.73
N PRO A 466 12.83 -14.35 -5.74
CA PRO A 466 12.62 -13.84 -7.09
C PRO A 466 11.18 -14.05 -7.56
N GLY A 467 10.50 -12.96 -7.94
CA GLY A 467 9.14 -12.98 -8.46
C GLY A 467 8.02 -13.01 -7.41
N GLY A 468 8.29 -12.99 -6.10
CA GLY A 468 7.25 -12.98 -5.06
C GLY A 468 7.72 -13.38 -3.67
N PHE A 469 6.83 -14.03 -2.94
CA PHE A 469 7.11 -14.57 -1.60
C PHE A 469 7.03 -16.09 -1.58
N THR A 470 7.92 -16.72 -0.81
CA THR A 470 7.82 -18.12 -0.43
C THR A 470 7.26 -18.18 0.98
N ILE A 471 6.11 -18.81 1.16
CA ILE A 471 5.50 -19.02 2.47
C ILE A 471 6.29 -20.11 3.19
N LEU A 472 6.82 -19.78 4.36
CA LEU A 472 7.65 -20.68 5.16
C LEU A 472 6.83 -21.43 6.21
N ASP A 473 5.86 -20.76 6.84
CA ASP A 473 5.05 -21.35 7.92
C ASP A 473 3.83 -20.48 8.25
N GLU A 474 2.87 -21.07 8.93
CA GLU A 474 1.81 -20.36 9.66
C GLU A 474 2.26 -20.11 11.11
N VAL A 475 2.12 -18.86 11.64
CA VAL A 475 2.67 -18.43 12.94
C VAL A 475 1.61 -17.98 13.94
#